data_77bd4c64028b044b149e33220712c9ec
#
_entry.id   77bd4c64028b044b149e33220712c9ec
#
_cell.length_a   1.000
_cell.length_b   1.000
_cell.length_c   1.000
_cell.angle_alpha   90.00
_cell.angle_beta   90.00
_cell.angle_gamma   90.00
#
_symmetry.space_group_name_H-M   'P 1'
#
loop_
_entity.id
_entity.type
_entity.pdbx_description
1 polymer ?
#
loop_
_entity_poly.entity_id
_entity_poly.type
_entity_poly.pdbx_seq_one_letter_code
_entity_poly.pdbx_strand_id
1 'polypeptide(L)'
;MFDMRTFDRTADVSKLEGCNTRNVQYRWDLFSKELEMIPRGSETLDFGAGSLRDSFELATRGFNVTSVDLDLDTLSSYRSDYDWPANGTTQRIVTGQDFGDCLSQIESTQFSLIICFDVLEHLEDPAAVLRKMRNLLTPTGRLFITVPNGRTLYELWFRFLLVTSRISGKKLRPGEPHLQRNSPERWKEILNEAGFRVLSHEMQIGFLVNTASALVQIPLYSFGRLVRAVGFAFPADKIQDIVCSKTAMGSLNKIDEKTKRYFSDLYGWNLFVATPA
;
A
#
# COMPACT_ATOMS: atom_id res chain seq x y z
N MET A 1 -1.29 -21.85 -6.06
CA MET A 1 -1.03 -20.47 -6.48
C MET A 1 -2.14 -19.67 -5.86
N PHE A 2 -1.90 -18.97 -4.77
CA PHE A 2 -2.88 -18.04 -4.22
C PHE A 2 -2.85 -16.87 -5.19
N ASP A 3 -3.86 -16.76 -6.01
CA ASP A 3 -4.03 -15.66 -6.93
C ASP A 3 -4.52 -14.49 -6.07
N MET A 4 -3.62 -13.57 -5.70
CA MET A 4 -4.01 -12.32 -5.05
C MET A 4 -5.04 -11.55 -5.89
N ARG A 5 -5.13 -11.86 -7.19
CA ARG A 5 -6.14 -11.34 -8.10
C ARG A 5 -7.57 -11.79 -7.78
N THR A 6 -7.76 -12.91 -7.08
CA THR A 6 -9.10 -13.36 -6.65
C THR A 6 -9.62 -12.65 -5.40
N PHE A 7 -8.75 -11.99 -4.63
CA PHE A 7 -9.15 -11.26 -3.42
C PHE A 7 -9.80 -9.91 -3.71
N ASP A 8 -9.51 -9.33 -4.88
CA ASP A 8 -10.00 -7.99 -5.28
C ASP A 8 -11.21 -8.04 -6.24
N ARG A 9 -11.57 -9.20 -6.78
CA ARG A 9 -12.63 -9.34 -7.82
C ARG A 9 -14.06 -9.18 -7.34
N THR A 10 -14.31 -8.95 -6.06
CA THR A 10 -15.65 -8.75 -5.50
C THR A 10 -15.78 -7.40 -4.80
N ALA A 11 -15.05 -6.41 -5.26
CA ALA A 11 -15.03 -5.10 -4.66
C ALA A 11 -16.23 -4.23 -5.05
N ASP A 12 -17.40 -4.63 -4.66
CA ASP A 12 -18.32 -3.68 -4.06
C ASP A 12 -17.63 -3.17 -2.79
N VAL A 13 -17.00 -1.99 -2.88
CA VAL A 13 -16.22 -1.37 -1.78
C VAL A 13 -17.05 -1.29 -0.49
N SER A 14 -18.40 -1.28 -0.60
CA SER A 14 -19.33 -1.37 0.53
C SER A 14 -19.35 -2.77 1.19
N LYS A 15 -18.88 -3.82 0.52
CA LYS A 15 -18.89 -5.20 1.01
C LYS A 15 -17.54 -5.73 1.47
N LEU A 16 -16.44 -5.02 1.21
CA LEU A 16 -15.12 -5.36 1.72
C LEU A 16 -15.02 -5.03 3.22
N GLU A 17 -15.65 -5.83 4.04
CA GLU A 17 -15.64 -5.70 5.50
C GLU A 17 -14.39 -6.28 6.18
N GLY A 18 -13.30 -6.51 5.44
CA GLY A 18 -12.07 -7.08 5.95
C GLY A 18 -11.07 -6.07 6.53
N CYS A 19 -9.99 -6.57 7.16
CA CYS A 19 -8.90 -5.75 7.72
C CYS A 19 -8.32 -4.74 6.73
N ASN A 20 -8.20 -5.11 5.47
CA ASN A 20 -7.64 -4.26 4.43
C ASN A 20 -8.50 -3.02 4.14
N THR A 21 -9.83 -3.13 4.17
CA THR A 21 -10.73 -2.00 3.90
C THR A 21 -10.66 -0.93 4.96
N ARG A 22 -10.57 -1.33 6.24
CA ARG A 22 -10.40 -0.37 7.34
C ARG A 22 -9.08 0.38 7.25
N ASN A 23 -8.01 -0.31 6.85
CA ASN A 23 -6.69 0.31 6.69
C ASN A 23 -6.72 1.34 5.56
N VAL A 24 -7.40 1.04 4.47
CA VAL A 24 -7.59 1.96 3.34
C VAL A 24 -8.42 3.16 3.78
N GLN A 25 -9.57 2.96 4.42
CA GLN A 25 -10.40 4.06 4.91
C GLN A 25 -9.65 4.94 5.90
N TYR A 26 -8.97 4.35 6.88
CA TYR A 26 -8.18 5.09 7.85
C TYR A 26 -7.05 5.89 7.21
N ARG A 27 -6.39 5.35 6.18
CA ARG A 27 -5.38 6.05 5.39
C ARG A 27 -5.95 7.31 4.76
N TRP A 28 -7.10 7.21 4.09
CA TRP A 28 -7.77 8.35 3.47
C TRP A 28 -8.28 9.37 4.49
N ASP A 29 -8.74 8.93 5.66
CA ASP A 29 -9.13 9.81 6.77
C ASP A 29 -7.94 10.63 7.27
N LEU A 30 -6.75 10.01 7.39
CA LEU A 30 -5.53 10.72 7.79
C LEU A 30 -5.07 11.75 6.75
N PHE A 31 -5.19 11.43 5.48
CA PHE A 31 -4.80 12.34 4.41
C PHE A 31 -5.88 13.39 4.08
N SER A 32 -7.08 13.28 4.62
CA SER A 32 -8.22 14.15 4.27
C SER A 32 -7.91 15.64 4.43
N LYS A 33 -7.27 16.03 5.52
CA LYS A 33 -6.90 17.44 5.79
C LYS A 33 -5.93 18.01 4.75
N GLU A 34 -4.97 17.20 4.31
CA GLU A 34 -4.01 17.60 3.28
C GLU A 34 -4.69 17.65 1.90
N LEU A 35 -5.61 16.71 1.63
CA LEU A 35 -6.38 16.69 0.39
C LEU A 35 -7.30 17.90 0.23
N GLU A 36 -7.89 18.40 1.33
CA GLU A 36 -8.73 19.59 1.30
C GLU A 36 -7.97 20.87 0.87
N MET A 37 -6.65 20.88 1.03
CA MET A 37 -5.80 21.99 0.60
C MET A 37 -5.44 21.95 -0.88
N ILE A 38 -5.73 20.83 -1.57
CA ILE A 38 -5.43 20.65 -2.99
C ILE A 38 -6.69 20.98 -3.80
N PRO A 39 -6.65 21.94 -4.74
CA PRO A 39 -7.80 22.33 -5.53
C PRO A 39 -8.36 21.13 -6.33
N ARG A 40 -9.67 21.00 -6.40
CA ARG A 40 -10.32 20.04 -7.30
C ARG A 40 -9.94 20.33 -8.75
N GLY A 41 -9.88 19.28 -9.57
CA GLY A 41 -9.39 19.39 -10.94
C GLY A 41 -7.86 19.44 -11.07
N SER A 42 -7.13 19.42 -9.94
CA SER A 42 -5.66 19.32 -9.99
C SER A 42 -5.21 17.99 -10.57
N GLU A 43 -4.04 18.02 -11.24
CA GLU A 43 -3.37 16.81 -11.71
C GLU A 43 -2.80 16.03 -10.53
N THR A 44 -3.10 14.74 -10.47
CA THR A 44 -2.64 13.81 -9.43
C THR A 44 -2.06 12.54 -10.06
N LEU A 45 -1.07 11.97 -9.40
CA LEU A 45 -0.41 10.74 -9.83
C LEU A 45 -0.64 9.66 -8.77
N ASP A 46 -1.20 8.52 -9.21
CA ASP A 46 -1.24 7.27 -8.45
C ASP A 46 -0.14 6.35 -8.96
N PHE A 47 0.93 6.22 -8.17
CA PHE A 47 2.12 5.48 -8.54
C PHE A 47 2.12 4.10 -7.89
N GLY A 48 2.07 3.06 -8.72
CA GLY A 48 1.81 1.67 -8.31
C GLY A 48 0.31 1.45 -8.10
N ALA A 49 -0.49 1.84 -9.09
CA ALA A 49 -1.95 1.94 -9.00
C ALA A 49 -2.67 0.59 -8.81
N GLY A 50 -2.01 -0.54 -9.10
CA GLY A 50 -2.53 -1.88 -8.88
C GLY A 50 -3.96 -2.08 -9.34
N SER A 51 -4.89 -2.24 -8.40
CA SER A 51 -6.32 -2.43 -8.68
C SER A 51 -7.09 -1.15 -9.01
N LEU A 52 -6.43 -0.01 -9.20
CA LEU A 52 -7.04 1.32 -9.47
C LEU A 52 -7.96 1.84 -8.36
N ARG A 53 -8.00 1.21 -7.21
CA ARG A 53 -8.89 1.61 -6.10
C ARG A 53 -8.59 3.02 -5.60
N ASP A 54 -7.33 3.34 -5.40
CA ASP A 54 -6.90 4.64 -4.90
C ASP A 54 -7.00 5.71 -6.00
N SER A 55 -6.76 5.34 -7.26
CA SER A 55 -7.07 6.17 -8.44
C SER A 55 -8.55 6.53 -8.51
N PHE A 56 -9.43 5.55 -8.31
CA PHE A 56 -10.89 5.76 -8.30
C PHE A 56 -11.31 6.70 -7.15
N GLU A 57 -10.75 6.52 -5.95
CA GLU A 57 -11.01 7.40 -4.81
C GLU A 57 -10.60 8.86 -5.11
N LEU A 58 -9.43 9.08 -5.75
CA LEU A 58 -9.02 10.42 -6.18
C LEU A 58 -9.97 11.01 -7.23
N ALA A 59 -10.38 10.21 -8.22
CA ALA A 59 -11.31 10.65 -9.25
C ALA A 59 -12.68 11.03 -8.66
N THR A 60 -13.22 10.25 -7.72
CA THR A 60 -14.50 10.57 -7.04
C THR A 60 -14.42 11.85 -6.21
N ARG A 61 -13.24 12.21 -5.74
CA ARG A 61 -12.96 13.49 -5.06
C ARG A 61 -12.78 14.67 -6.02
N GLY A 62 -12.83 14.43 -7.33
CA GLY A 62 -12.79 15.46 -8.37
C GLY A 62 -11.39 15.82 -8.85
N PHE A 63 -10.40 14.94 -8.71
CA PHE A 63 -9.05 15.12 -9.23
C PHE A 63 -8.90 14.51 -10.64
N ASN A 64 -8.00 15.06 -11.45
CA ASN A 64 -7.51 14.42 -12.65
C ASN A 64 -6.44 13.41 -12.27
N VAL A 65 -6.57 12.16 -12.70
CA VAL A 65 -5.73 11.09 -12.21
C VAL A 65 -4.90 10.46 -13.33
N THR A 66 -3.59 10.46 -13.17
CA THR A 66 -2.68 9.60 -13.93
C THR A 66 -2.33 8.40 -13.06
N SER A 67 -2.67 7.21 -13.53
CA SER A 67 -2.39 5.94 -12.86
C SER A 67 -1.20 5.26 -13.52
N VAL A 68 -0.17 4.93 -12.75
CA VAL A 68 1.06 4.27 -13.22
C VAL A 68 1.19 2.91 -12.56
N ASP A 69 1.36 1.87 -13.37
CA ASP A 69 1.74 0.53 -12.92
C ASP A 69 2.47 -0.22 -14.04
N LEU A 70 3.12 -1.34 -13.70
CA LEU A 70 3.87 -2.16 -14.66
C LEU A 70 3.01 -3.21 -15.37
N ASP A 71 1.85 -3.55 -14.80
CA ASP A 71 0.95 -4.58 -15.33
C ASP A 71 -0.29 -3.97 -16.01
N LEU A 72 -0.18 -3.76 -17.33
CA LEU A 72 -1.28 -3.22 -18.14
C LEU A 72 -2.53 -4.11 -18.11
N ASP A 73 -2.36 -5.43 -18.13
CA ASP A 73 -3.48 -6.37 -18.17
C ASP A 73 -4.29 -6.28 -16.86
N THR A 74 -3.59 -6.18 -15.74
CA THR A 74 -4.21 -5.95 -14.43
C THR A 74 -4.95 -4.62 -14.41
N LEU A 75 -4.30 -3.51 -14.77
CA LEU A 75 -4.94 -2.18 -14.79
C LEU A 75 -6.18 -2.17 -15.70
N SER A 76 -6.08 -2.74 -16.90
CA SER A 76 -7.19 -2.76 -17.86
C SER A 76 -8.36 -3.60 -17.35
N SER A 77 -8.10 -4.71 -16.67
CA SER A 77 -9.15 -5.58 -16.10
C SER A 77 -9.92 -4.88 -14.98
N TYR A 78 -9.24 -4.11 -14.13
CA TYR A 78 -9.89 -3.40 -13.02
C TYR A 78 -10.58 -2.11 -13.45
N ARG A 79 -10.17 -1.50 -14.55
CA ARG A 79 -10.80 -0.25 -15.03
C ARG A 79 -12.31 -0.39 -15.25
N SER A 80 -12.76 -1.55 -15.73
CA SER A 80 -14.18 -1.84 -15.96
C SER A 80 -14.97 -2.13 -14.68
N ASP A 81 -14.30 -2.37 -13.57
CA ASP A 81 -14.94 -2.73 -12.30
C ASP A 81 -15.45 -1.49 -11.52
N TYR A 82 -15.07 -0.29 -11.96
CA TYR A 82 -15.44 0.96 -11.33
C TYR A 82 -16.37 1.81 -12.21
N ASP A 83 -17.38 2.41 -11.58
CA ASP A 83 -18.23 3.42 -12.20
C ASP A 83 -17.55 4.80 -12.09
N TRP A 84 -16.64 5.08 -13.03
CA TRP A 84 -15.84 6.29 -13.04
C TRP A 84 -16.70 7.54 -13.16
N PRO A 85 -16.44 8.59 -12.35
CA PRO A 85 -17.26 9.77 -12.33
C PRO A 85 -17.22 10.51 -13.68
N ALA A 86 -18.43 10.85 -14.18
CA ALA A 86 -18.59 11.61 -15.44
C ALA A 86 -18.39 13.13 -15.28
N ASN A 87 -17.85 13.58 -14.16
CA ASN A 87 -17.77 14.99 -13.76
C ASN A 87 -16.61 15.80 -14.38
N GLY A 88 -16.11 15.37 -15.53
CA GLY A 88 -15.03 16.07 -16.26
C GLY A 88 -13.62 15.78 -15.74
N THR A 89 -13.46 14.83 -14.82
CA THR A 89 -12.14 14.35 -14.43
C THR A 89 -11.53 13.50 -15.54
N THR A 90 -10.24 13.72 -15.82
CA THR A 90 -9.49 12.89 -16.77
C THR A 90 -8.85 11.74 -16.04
N GLN A 91 -8.84 10.57 -16.68
CA GLN A 91 -8.08 9.43 -16.24
C GLN A 91 -7.11 8.99 -17.33
N ARG A 92 -5.84 8.94 -16.98
CA ARG A 92 -4.77 8.45 -17.84
C ARG A 92 -4.11 7.23 -17.20
N ILE A 93 -3.93 6.16 -17.97
CA ILE A 93 -3.16 4.99 -17.57
C ILE A 93 -1.81 5.02 -18.29
N VAL A 94 -0.74 4.80 -17.55
CA VAL A 94 0.64 4.75 -18.06
C VAL A 94 1.29 3.48 -17.56
N THR A 95 1.87 2.74 -18.49
CA THR A 95 2.62 1.51 -18.21
C THR A 95 3.96 1.55 -18.94
N GLY A 96 4.92 0.73 -18.50
CA GLY A 96 6.25 0.68 -19.08
C GLY A 96 6.99 -0.60 -18.68
N GLN A 97 8.24 -0.72 -19.13
CA GLN A 97 9.09 -1.85 -18.78
C GLN A 97 9.52 -1.83 -17.30
N ASP A 98 9.70 -0.62 -16.79
CA ASP A 98 9.97 -0.36 -15.38
C ASP A 98 9.34 0.99 -14.95
N PHE A 99 9.36 1.28 -13.67
CA PHE A 99 8.82 2.54 -13.15
C PHE A 99 9.59 3.77 -13.63
N GLY A 100 10.87 3.64 -13.98
CA GLY A 100 11.65 4.73 -14.56
C GLY A 100 11.16 5.11 -15.96
N ASP A 101 10.83 4.11 -16.78
CA ASP A 101 10.22 4.28 -18.10
C ASP A 101 8.82 4.92 -18.00
N CYS A 102 7.99 4.44 -17.08
CA CYS A 102 6.67 5.03 -16.82
C CYS A 102 6.77 6.52 -16.47
N LEU A 103 7.67 6.90 -15.56
CA LEU A 103 7.84 8.28 -15.15
C LEU A 103 8.35 9.18 -16.29
N SER A 104 9.19 8.66 -17.16
CA SER A 104 9.68 9.40 -18.32
C SER A 104 8.57 9.77 -19.31
N GLN A 105 7.52 8.96 -19.43
CA GLN A 105 6.36 9.24 -20.29
C GLN A 105 5.48 10.39 -19.78
N ILE A 106 5.66 10.84 -18.55
CA ILE A 106 4.86 11.89 -17.88
C ILE A 106 5.70 13.08 -17.42
N GLU A 107 6.97 13.17 -17.79
CA GLU A 107 7.90 14.23 -17.38
C GLU A 107 7.41 15.65 -17.62
N SER A 108 6.57 15.86 -18.64
CA SER A 108 5.99 17.18 -18.94
C SER A 108 4.83 17.58 -18.06
N THR A 109 4.33 16.68 -17.20
CA THR A 109 3.18 16.93 -16.33
C THR A 109 3.65 17.33 -14.93
N GLN A 110 3.06 18.40 -14.39
CA GLN A 110 3.29 18.82 -13.00
C GLN A 110 2.10 18.43 -12.14
N PHE A 111 2.37 17.64 -11.11
CA PHE A 111 1.33 17.12 -10.22
C PHE A 111 1.24 17.94 -8.92
N SER A 112 0.02 18.21 -8.48
CA SER A 112 -0.24 18.79 -7.16
C SER A 112 -0.21 17.73 -6.04
N LEU A 113 -0.44 16.47 -6.40
CA LEU A 113 -0.39 15.34 -5.51
C LEU A 113 0.21 14.12 -6.22
N ILE A 114 1.11 13.44 -5.54
CA ILE A 114 1.52 12.07 -5.88
C ILE A 114 1.16 11.18 -4.68
N ILE A 115 0.48 10.08 -4.93
CA ILE A 115 0.32 9.00 -3.97
C ILE A 115 1.19 7.81 -4.38
N CYS A 116 1.79 7.14 -3.40
CA CYS A 116 2.65 5.97 -3.60
C CYS A 116 2.45 5.03 -2.41
N PHE A 117 1.55 4.09 -2.56
CA PHE A 117 1.09 3.25 -1.46
C PHE A 117 1.56 1.81 -1.62
N ASP A 118 2.39 1.35 -0.68
CA ASP A 118 2.88 -0.03 -0.60
C ASP A 118 3.68 -0.46 -1.87
N VAL A 119 4.51 0.44 -2.39
CA VAL A 119 5.34 0.25 -3.61
C VAL A 119 6.83 0.36 -3.32
N LEU A 120 7.26 1.36 -2.54
CA LEU A 120 8.68 1.68 -2.37
C LEU A 120 9.48 0.55 -1.72
N GLU A 121 8.85 -0.28 -0.92
CA GLU A 121 9.47 -1.46 -0.31
C GLU A 121 9.87 -2.55 -1.31
N HIS A 122 9.28 -2.53 -2.50
CA HIS A 122 9.57 -3.48 -3.58
C HIS A 122 10.69 -3.00 -4.52
N LEU A 123 11.12 -1.74 -4.42
CA LEU A 123 12.11 -1.14 -5.30
C LEU A 123 13.53 -1.38 -4.80
N GLU A 124 14.47 -1.60 -5.71
CA GLU A 124 15.89 -1.71 -5.38
C GLU A 124 16.47 -0.36 -4.91
N ASP A 125 16.13 0.73 -5.62
CA ASP A 125 16.53 2.10 -5.27
C ASP A 125 15.29 3.02 -5.16
N PRO A 126 14.61 3.02 -4.00
CA PRO A 126 13.47 3.91 -3.78
C PRO A 126 13.85 5.39 -3.80
N ALA A 127 15.09 5.74 -3.44
CA ALA A 127 15.55 7.14 -3.46
C ALA A 127 15.63 7.69 -4.89
N ALA A 128 16.06 6.89 -5.86
CA ALA A 128 16.08 7.30 -7.26
C ALA A 128 14.68 7.59 -7.80
N VAL A 129 13.70 6.73 -7.48
CA VAL A 129 12.31 6.93 -7.88
C VAL A 129 11.71 8.16 -7.20
N LEU A 130 11.96 8.33 -5.91
CA LEU A 130 11.52 9.51 -5.16
C LEU A 130 12.09 10.82 -5.74
N ARG A 131 13.37 10.85 -6.17
CA ARG A 131 13.95 12.03 -6.85
C ARG A 131 13.22 12.36 -8.15
N LYS A 132 12.84 11.35 -8.94
CA LYS A 132 12.01 11.57 -10.14
C LYS A 132 10.63 12.12 -9.77
N MET A 133 9.96 11.53 -8.76
CA MET A 133 8.66 12.03 -8.28
C MET A 133 8.75 13.49 -7.80
N ARG A 134 9.85 13.86 -7.13
CA ARG A 134 10.06 15.24 -6.70
C ARG A 134 10.06 16.23 -7.88
N ASN A 135 10.68 15.85 -9.00
CA ASN A 135 10.73 16.69 -10.20
C ASN A 135 9.37 16.82 -10.89
N LEU A 136 8.47 15.85 -10.68
CA LEU A 136 7.10 15.87 -11.20
C LEU A 136 6.13 16.66 -10.30
N LEU A 137 6.49 16.95 -9.07
CA LEU A 137 5.65 17.72 -8.17
C LEU A 137 5.79 19.22 -8.39
N THR A 138 4.67 19.92 -8.29
CA THR A 138 4.70 21.38 -8.14
C THR A 138 5.47 21.78 -6.85
N PRO A 139 6.00 23.01 -6.75
CA PRO A 139 6.74 23.43 -5.56
C PRO A 139 5.97 23.31 -4.24
N THR A 140 4.65 23.41 -4.29
CA THR A 140 3.76 23.25 -3.13
C THR A 140 3.05 21.90 -3.11
N GLY A 141 3.40 21.00 -4.02
CA GLY A 141 2.80 19.69 -4.17
C GLY A 141 3.00 18.80 -2.95
N ARG A 142 2.17 17.77 -2.87
CA ARG A 142 2.19 16.79 -1.77
C ARG A 142 2.53 15.40 -2.29
N LEU A 143 3.32 14.71 -1.51
CA LEU A 143 3.61 13.28 -1.69
C LEU A 143 3.04 12.53 -0.49
N PHE A 144 2.12 11.60 -0.74
CA PHE A 144 1.57 10.70 0.27
C PHE A 144 2.16 9.32 0.06
N ILE A 145 2.73 8.74 1.11
CA ILE A 145 3.40 7.44 1.04
C ILE A 145 2.89 6.55 2.15
N THR A 146 2.65 5.29 1.82
CA THR A 146 2.58 4.22 2.81
C THR A 146 3.68 3.20 2.56
N VAL A 147 4.33 2.76 3.62
CA VAL A 147 5.37 1.72 3.60
C VAL A 147 5.30 0.89 4.88
N PRO A 148 5.60 -0.41 4.83
CA PRO A 148 5.64 -1.24 6.02
C PRO A 148 6.76 -0.79 6.97
N ASN A 149 6.54 -1.03 8.25
CA ASN A 149 7.55 -0.85 9.27
C ASN A 149 8.39 -2.13 9.40
N GLY A 150 9.65 -2.06 8.99
CA GLY A 150 10.58 -3.20 9.02
C GLY A 150 10.89 -3.77 10.41
N ARG A 151 10.46 -3.10 11.50
CA ARG A 151 10.64 -3.56 12.88
C ARG A 151 9.55 -4.51 13.38
N THR A 152 8.52 -4.77 12.58
CA THR A 152 7.40 -5.61 13.02
C THR A 152 7.73 -7.10 13.01
N LEU A 153 7.05 -7.87 13.86
CA LEU A 153 7.16 -9.34 13.85
C LEU A 153 6.75 -9.93 12.50
N TYR A 154 5.80 -9.29 11.81
CA TYR A 154 5.36 -9.69 10.48
C TYR A 154 6.49 -9.60 9.46
N GLU A 155 7.20 -8.48 9.40
CA GLU A 155 8.35 -8.31 8.51
C GLU A 155 9.53 -9.22 8.87
N LEU A 156 9.77 -9.43 10.16
CA LEU A 156 10.79 -10.37 10.64
C LEU A 156 10.49 -11.80 10.18
N TRP A 157 9.24 -12.23 10.25
CA TRP A 157 8.81 -13.53 9.75
C TRP A 157 8.98 -13.65 8.24
N PHE A 158 8.60 -12.66 7.46
CA PHE A 158 8.81 -12.68 6.01
C PHE A 158 10.28 -12.71 5.64
N ARG A 159 11.15 -12.06 6.41
CA ARG A 159 12.60 -12.16 6.24
C ARG A 159 13.07 -13.61 6.45
N PHE A 160 12.59 -14.27 7.48
CA PHE A 160 12.89 -15.69 7.72
C PHE A 160 12.44 -16.57 6.55
N LEU A 161 11.20 -16.38 6.05
CA LEU A 161 10.70 -17.12 4.88
C LEU A 161 11.55 -16.86 3.62
N LEU A 162 12.01 -15.65 3.41
CA LEU A 162 12.85 -15.33 2.27
C LEU A 162 14.21 -16.05 2.34
N VAL A 163 14.84 -16.07 3.52
CA VAL A 163 16.10 -16.79 3.73
C VAL A 163 15.91 -18.30 3.51
N THR A 164 14.87 -18.89 4.10
CA THR A 164 14.58 -20.33 3.92
C THR A 164 14.21 -20.68 2.47
N SER A 165 13.53 -19.78 1.75
CA SER A 165 13.25 -19.92 0.32
C SER A 165 14.56 -19.98 -0.51
N ARG A 166 15.49 -19.07 -0.23
CA ARG A 166 16.79 -19.05 -0.91
C ARG A 166 17.60 -20.32 -0.65
N ILE A 167 17.64 -20.80 0.61
CA ILE A 167 18.38 -22.01 0.98
C ILE A 167 17.73 -23.27 0.37
N SER A 168 16.39 -23.36 0.37
CA SER A 168 15.66 -24.55 -0.11
C SER A 168 15.46 -24.56 -1.62
N GLY A 169 15.74 -23.47 -2.34
CA GLY A 169 15.43 -23.28 -3.76
C GLY A 169 13.92 -23.27 -4.07
N LYS A 170 13.04 -23.24 -3.05
CA LYS A 170 11.58 -23.25 -3.20
C LYS A 170 11.01 -21.87 -2.92
N LYS A 171 10.13 -21.37 -3.79
CA LYS A 171 9.40 -20.11 -3.55
C LYS A 171 8.40 -20.35 -2.40
N LEU A 172 8.81 -19.95 -1.19
CA LEU A 172 8.01 -20.13 0.04
C LEU A 172 7.05 -18.96 0.30
N ARG A 173 7.15 -17.89 -0.46
CA ARG A 173 6.34 -16.68 -0.30
C ARG A 173 5.51 -16.42 -1.55
N PRO A 174 4.20 -16.09 -1.43
CA PRO A 174 3.42 -15.51 -2.52
C PRO A 174 3.76 -14.03 -2.67
N GLY A 175 3.56 -13.51 -3.87
CA GLY A 175 3.77 -12.10 -4.19
C GLY A 175 5.24 -11.69 -4.34
N GLU A 176 5.46 -10.41 -4.56
CA GLU A 176 6.78 -9.81 -4.67
C GLU A 176 7.43 -9.64 -3.31
N PRO A 177 8.75 -9.84 -3.19
CA PRO A 177 9.43 -9.67 -1.92
C PRO A 177 9.56 -8.19 -1.57
N HIS A 178 9.39 -7.82 -0.29
CA HIS A 178 9.86 -6.54 0.20
C HIS A 178 11.40 -6.55 0.17
N LEU A 179 11.97 -5.75 -0.70
CA LEU A 179 13.41 -5.56 -0.79
C LEU A 179 13.90 -4.60 0.30
N GLN A 180 13.05 -3.61 0.62
CA GLN A 180 13.31 -2.62 1.67
C GLN A 180 12.50 -2.95 2.93
N ARG A 181 13.21 -3.14 4.05
CA ARG A 181 12.61 -3.36 5.38
C ARG A 181 13.15 -2.33 6.34
N ASN A 182 12.90 -1.08 6.01
CA ASN A 182 13.44 0.05 6.70
C ASN A 182 12.62 0.40 7.94
N SER A 183 13.29 0.94 8.95
CA SER A 183 12.62 1.57 10.08
C SER A 183 11.98 2.91 9.66
N PRO A 184 11.07 3.45 10.49
CA PRO A 184 10.48 4.77 10.22
C PRO A 184 11.52 5.86 10.03
N GLU A 185 12.62 5.84 10.81
CA GLU A 185 13.71 6.83 10.73
C GLU A 185 14.45 6.69 9.40
N ARG A 186 14.75 5.45 8.98
CA ARG A 186 15.43 5.23 7.70
C ARG A 186 14.58 5.67 6.51
N TRP A 187 13.25 5.48 6.56
CA TRP A 187 12.35 6.02 5.54
C TRP A 187 12.36 7.55 5.50
N LYS A 188 12.41 8.23 6.67
CA LYS A 188 12.57 9.70 6.73
C LYS A 188 13.89 10.15 6.13
N GLU A 189 14.99 9.45 6.40
CA GLU A 189 16.29 9.73 5.79
C GLU A 189 16.23 9.60 4.27
N ILE A 190 15.67 8.51 3.73
CA ILE A 190 15.51 8.29 2.30
C ILE A 190 14.69 9.42 1.64
N LEU A 191 13.61 9.86 2.27
CA LEU A 191 12.81 10.99 1.81
C LEU A 191 13.64 12.28 1.78
N ASN A 192 14.39 12.56 2.85
CA ASN A 192 15.25 13.75 2.92
C ASN A 192 16.38 13.70 1.88
N GLU A 193 17.04 12.55 1.69
CA GLU A 193 18.07 12.32 0.67
C GLU A 193 17.52 12.51 -0.75
N ALA A 194 16.23 12.22 -0.96
CA ALA A 194 15.53 12.44 -2.23
C ALA A 194 15.05 13.90 -2.42
N GLY A 195 15.31 14.80 -1.44
CA GLY A 195 14.95 16.21 -1.49
C GLY A 195 13.51 16.50 -1.09
N PHE A 196 12.93 15.68 -0.21
CA PHE A 196 11.63 15.92 0.40
C PHE A 196 11.78 16.38 1.85
N ARG A 197 10.89 17.25 2.27
CA ARG A 197 10.66 17.59 3.66
C ARG A 197 9.41 16.87 4.16
N VAL A 198 9.54 16.02 5.17
CA VAL A 198 8.42 15.33 5.80
C VAL A 198 7.60 16.34 6.61
N LEU A 199 6.32 16.47 6.31
CA LEU A 199 5.36 17.36 6.98
C LEU A 199 4.67 16.65 8.15
N SER A 200 4.26 15.39 7.93
CA SER A 200 3.67 14.56 8.97
C SER A 200 4.10 13.11 8.80
N HIS A 201 4.09 12.38 9.91
CA HIS A 201 4.33 10.95 9.96
C HIS A 201 3.36 10.35 10.96
N GLU A 202 2.53 9.45 10.49
CA GLU A 202 1.60 8.67 11.29
C GLU A 202 1.90 7.18 11.14
N MET A 203 1.56 6.42 12.17
CA MET A 203 1.73 4.98 12.16
C MET A 203 0.36 4.30 12.26
N GLN A 204 0.15 3.33 11.39
CA GLN A 204 -1.11 2.64 11.21
C GLN A 204 -0.96 1.16 11.54
N ILE A 205 -2.06 0.49 11.86
CA ILE A 205 -2.15 -0.90 12.29
C ILE A 205 -1.34 -1.11 13.56
N GLY A 206 -2.02 -0.97 14.69
CA GLY A 206 -1.46 -1.08 16.02
C GLY A 206 -0.66 -2.35 16.27
N PHE A 207 0.18 -2.32 17.27
CA PHE A 207 1.06 -3.43 17.62
C PHE A 207 0.29 -4.73 17.90
N LEU A 208 -0.82 -4.67 18.65
CA LEU A 208 -1.61 -5.86 18.98
C LEU A 208 -2.33 -6.42 17.75
N VAL A 209 -2.90 -5.55 16.89
CA VAL A 209 -3.55 -5.96 15.65
C VAL A 209 -2.54 -6.59 14.70
N ASN A 210 -1.38 -5.97 14.51
CA ASN A 210 -0.32 -6.50 13.67
C ASN A 210 0.18 -7.85 14.19
N THR A 211 0.45 -7.94 15.50
CA THR A 211 0.93 -9.16 16.14
C THR A 211 -0.12 -10.28 16.07
N ALA A 212 -1.39 -9.99 16.39
CA ALA A 212 -2.47 -10.96 16.30
C ALA A 212 -2.66 -11.46 14.87
N SER A 213 -2.62 -10.56 13.89
CA SER A 213 -2.67 -10.92 12.46
C SER A 213 -1.50 -11.82 12.07
N ALA A 214 -0.29 -11.51 12.51
CA ALA A 214 0.89 -12.35 12.26
C ALA A 214 0.76 -13.73 12.90
N LEU A 215 0.36 -13.81 14.18
CA LEU A 215 0.21 -15.06 14.92
C LEU A 215 -0.85 -15.99 14.32
N VAL A 216 -1.84 -15.44 13.63
CA VAL A 216 -2.89 -16.21 12.97
C VAL A 216 -2.54 -16.52 11.51
N GLN A 217 -2.15 -15.52 10.74
CA GLN A 217 -1.85 -15.69 9.31
C GLN A 217 -0.64 -16.61 9.08
N ILE A 218 0.38 -16.51 9.92
CA ILE A 218 1.61 -17.32 9.80
C ILE A 218 1.32 -18.82 9.91
N PRO A 219 0.66 -19.32 10.99
CA PRO A 219 0.28 -20.73 11.08
C PRO A 219 -0.70 -21.16 10.01
N LEU A 220 -1.73 -20.35 9.72
CA LEU A 220 -2.72 -20.64 8.69
C LEU A 220 -2.08 -20.81 7.31
N TYR A 221 -1.18 -19.90 6.96
CA TYR A 221 -0.46 -19.95 5.71
C TYR A 221 0.43 -21.20 5.62
N SER A 222 1.18 -21.49 6.67
CA SER A 222 2.09 -22.65 6.74
C SER A 222 1.31 -23.96 6.71
N PHE A 223 0.25 -24.06 7.50
CA PHE A 223 -0.62 -25.25 7.57
C PHE A 223 -1.42 -25.44 6.29
N GLY A 224 -1.98 -24.38 5.72
CA GLY A 224 -2.71 -24.42 4.44
C GLY A 224 -1.84 -24.87 3.28
N ARG A 225 -0.55 -24.57 3.30
CA ARG A 225 0.42 -25.11 2.32
C ARG A 225 0.63 -26.62 2.51
N LEU A 226 0.79 -27.06 3.75
CA LEU A 226 0.97 -28.48 4.06
C LEU A 226 -0.26 -29.29 3.62
N VAL A 227 -1.46 -28.82 3.98
CA VAL A 227 -2.74 -29.47 3.63
C VAL A 227 -2.93 -29.55 2.11
N ARG A 228 -2.60 -28.49 1.39
CA ARG A 228 -2.66 -28.48 -0.09
C ARG A 228 -1.61 -29.39 -0.73
N ALA A 229 -0.44 -29.51 -0.13
CA ALA A 229 0.62 -30.40 -0.62
C ALA A 229 0.20 -31.89 -0.57
N VAL A 230 -0.74 -32.24 0.31
CA VAL A 230 -1.33 -33.59 0.42
C VAL A 230 -2.70 -33.69 -0.29
N GLY A 231 -3.07 -32.70 -1.11
CA GLY A 231 -4.23 -32.77 -2.00
C GLY A 231 -5.58 -32.33 -1.39
N PHE A 232 -5.58 -31.76 -0.19
CA PHE A 232 -6.83 -31.29 0.45
C PHE A 232 -7.06 -29.78 0.23
N ALA A 233 -8.33 -29.38 0.07
CA ALA A 233 -8.74 -27.98 0.09
C ALA A 233 -8.65 -27.43 1.52
N PHE A 234 -8.04 -26.24 1.67
CA PHE A 234 -7.96 -25.56 2.96
C PHE A 234 -8.68 -24.21 2.89
N PRO A 235 -9.74 -23.98 3.68
CA PRO A 235 -10.56 -22.77 3.65
C PRO A 235 -9.89 -21.62 4.41
N ALA A 236 -8.67 -21.23 3.98
CA ALA A 236 -7.90 -20.18 4.63
C ALA A 236 -8.67 -18.85 4.70
N ASP A 237 -9.44 -18.55 3.64
CA ASP A 237 -10.18 -17.30 3.51
C ASP A 237 -11.27 -17.17 4.59
N LYS A 238 -12.07 -18.24 4.78
CA LYS A 238 -13.12 -18.25 5.82
C LYS A 238 -12.56 -18.10 7.23
N ILE A 239 -11.39 -18.68 7.50
CA ILE A 239 -10.75 -18.59 8.82
C ILE A 239 -10.16 -17.18 8.98
N GLN A 240 -9.57 -16.61 7.94
CA GLN A 240 -9.07 -15.25 7.95
C GLN A 240 -10.20 -14.24 8.21
N ASP A 241 -11.36 -14.41 7.57
CA ASP A 241 -12.55 -13.56 7.77
C ASP A 241 -13.05 -13.59 9.22
N ILE A 242 -13.08 -14.76 9.85
CA ILE A 242 -13.48 -14.90 11.26
C ILE A 242 -12.50 -14.17 12.18
N VAL A 243 -11.20 -14.36 11.97
CA VAL A 243 -10.14 -13.77 12.82
C VAL A 243 -10.01 -12.26 12.59
N CYS A 244 -10.15 -11.82 11.33
CA CYS A 244 -10.14 -10.42 10.97
C CYS A 244 -11.52 -9.74 11.11
N SER A 245 -12.48 -10.40 11.80
CA SER A 245 -13.82 -9.83 12.00
C SER A 245 -13.77 -8.45 12.67
N LYS A 246 -14.75 -7.60 12.34
CA LYS A 246 -14.90 -6.25 12.93
C LYS A 246 -14.87 -6.29 14.48
N THR A 247 -15.43 -7.33 15.07
CA THR A 247 -15.55 -7.45 16.54
C THR A 247 -14.20 -7.77 17.19
N ALA A 248 -13.47 -8.76 16.66
CA ALA A 248 -12.18 -9.16 17.22
C ALA A 248 -11.13 -8.07 17.06
N MET A 249 -10.96 -7.55 15.84
CA MET A 249 -9.98 -6.51 15.53
C MET A 249 -10.37 -5.15 16.11
N GLY A 250 -11.67 -4.84 16.20
CA GLY A 250 -12.15 -3.60 16.79
C GLY A 250 -11.79 -3.44 18.26
N SER A 251 -11.80 -4.54 19.02
CA SER A 251 -11.38 -4.52 20.42
C SER A 251 -9.87 -4.32 20.56
N LEU A 252 -9.07 -5.01 19.75
CA LEU A 252 -7.62 -4.84 19.72
C LEU A 252 -7.22 -3.42 19.31
N ASN A 253 -7.85 -2.85 18.29
CA ASN A 253 -7.62 -1.47 17.86
C ASN A 253 -7.90 -0.45 18.99
N LYS A 254 -8.97 -0.64 19.78
CA LYS A 254 -9.24 0.25 20.93
C LYS A 254 -8.15 0.19 21.99
N ILE A 255 -7.54 -0.97 22.19
CA ILE A 255 -6.43 -1.14 23.13
C ILE A 255 -5.17 -0.52 22.52
N ASP A 256 -4.90 -0.77 21.25
CA ASP A 256 -3.76 -0.19 20.53
C ASP A 256 -3.79 1.35 20.57
N GLU A 257 -4.94 1.98 20.31
CA GLU A 257 -5.09 3.44 20.41
C GLU A 257 -4.76 3.97 21.81
N LYS A 258 -5.18 3.27 22.87
CA LYS A 258 -4.86 3.65 24.26
C LYS A 258 -3.39 3.47 24.61
N THR A 259 -2.73 2.51 23.99
CA THR A 259 -1.33 2.14 24.27
C THR A 259 -0.36 2.67 23.20
N LYS A 260 -0.83 3.40 22.19
CA LYS A 260 -0.06 3.93 21.06
C LYS A 260 1.24 4.60 21.51
N ARG A 261 1.21 5.41 22.56
CA ARG A 261 2.37 6.11 23.11
C ARG A 261 3.52 5.19 23.58
N TYR A 262 3.21 3.90 23.88
CA TYR A 262 4.20 2.94 24.36
C TYR A 262 4.73 2.01 23.27
N PHE A 263 3.94 1.79 22.23
CA PHE A 263 4.21 0.77 21.22
C PHE A 263 4.21 1.32 19.79
N SER A 264 4.24 2.65 19.62
CA SER A 264 4.22 3.29 18.29
C SER A 264 5.28 2.72 17.35
N ASP A 265 6.49 2.50 17.83
CA ASP A 265 7.62 1.99 17.03
C ASP A 265 7.41 0.59 16.46
N LEU A 266 6.39 -0.12 16.92
CA LEU A 266 6.05 -1.49 16.50
C LEU A 266 4.76 -1.54 15.66
N TYR A 267 4.19 -0.40 15.31
CA TYR A 267 3.03 -0.33 14.42
C TYR A 267 3.40 -0.81 13.00
N GLY A 268 2.43 -1.41 12.30
CA GLY A 268 2.64 -2.15 11.07
C GLY A 268 3.07 -1.32 9.87
N TRP A 269 2.46 -0.15 9.69
CA TRP A 269 2.69 0.72 8.53
C TRP A 269 3.01 2.15 8.91
N ASN A 270 3.85 2.76 8.11
CA ASN A 270 4.16 4.18 8.17
C ASN A 270 3.40 4.91 7.08
N LEU A 271 2.79 6.03 7.43
CA LEU A 271 2.16 6.98 6.53
C LEU A 271 2.93 8.30 6.62
N PHE A 272 3.45 8.75 5.50
CA PHE A 272 4.17 10.01 5.42
C PHE A 272 3.43 10.97 4.48
N VAL A 273 3.35 12.23 4.90
CA VAL A 273 3.07 13.37 4.03
C VAL A 273 4.35 14.16 3.88
N ALA A 274 4.76 14.40 2.64
CA ALA A 274 5.97 15.14 2.33
C ALA A 274 5.72 16.18 1.23
N THR A 275 6.64 17.14 1.12
CA THR A 275 6.63 18.18 0.07
C THR A 275 8.06 18.36 -0.43
N PRO A 276 8.28 18.86 -1.65
CA PRO A 276 9.61 19.26 -2.10
C PRO A 276 10.28 20.19 -1.09
N ALA A 277 11.58 19.94 -0.80
CA ALA A 277 12.36 20.75 0.15
C ALA A 277 12.91 22.01 -0.51
#